data_3f9a18d4b68f2b72271dc21f05aa2a12
#
_entry.id   3f9a18d4b68f2b72271dc21f05aa2a12
#
_cell.length_a   1.000
_cell.length_b   1.000
_cell.length_c   1.000
_cell.angle_alpha   90.00
_cell.angle_beta   90.00
_cell.angle_gamma   90.00
#
_symmetry.space_group_name_H-M   'P 1'
#
loop_
_entity.id
_entity.type
_entity.pdbx_description
1 polymer ?
#
loop_
_entity_poly.entity_id
_entity_poly.type
_entity_poly.pdbx_seq_one_letter_code
_entity_poly.pdbx_strand_id
1 'polypeptide(L)'
;MALAKTRRYGCVVALGCIIRGETKHFDLIASEAASGLQLAALETGVPVSFGLLTLDRIEQAEARIGKGAEAVRSALEMADLFAHLRAAAAR
;
A
#
# COMPACT_ATOMS: atom_id res chain seq x y z
N MET A 1 7.35 5.42 -4.49
CA MET A 1 7.29 5.88 -5.89
C MET A 1 8.44 5.38 -6.77
N ALA A 2 9.64 5.28 -6.24
CA ALA A 2 10.79 4.82 -7.04
C ALA A 2 10.59 3.43 -7.67
N LEU A 3 10.11 2.46 -6.90
CA LEU A 3 9.82 1.12 -7.41
C LEU A 3 8.72 1.14 -8.46
N ALA A 4 7.65 1.88 -8.22
CA ALA A 4 6.52 1.95 -9.14
C ALA A 4 6.91 2.61 -10.46
N LYS A 5 7.79 3.61 -10.42
CA LYS A 5 8.25 4.30 -11.62
C LYS A 5 9.08 3.42 -12.54
N THR A 6 9.71 2.37 -12.03
CA THR A 6 10.49 1.45 -12.88
C THR A 6 9.61 0.70 -13.87
N ARG A 7 8.32 0.53 -13.52
CA ARG A 7 7.34 -0.25 -14.30
C ARG A 7 7.76 -1.70 -14.55
N ARG A 8 8.68 -2.20 -13.72
CA ARG A 8 9.12 -3.60 -13.77
C ARG A 8 8.20 -4.53 -12.97
N TYR A 9 7.38 -3.95 -12.10
CA TYR A 9 6.52 -4.70 -11.19
C TYR A 9 5.07 -4.37 -11.48
N GLY A 10 4.22 -5.38 -11.47
CA GLY A 10 2.78 -5.21 -11.69
C GLY A 10 2.06 -4.54 -10.54
N CYS A 11 2.64 -4.58 -9.35
CA CYS A 11 2.11 -3.92 -8.16
C CYS A 11 3.21 -3.71 -7.14
N VAL A 12 2.93 -2.86 -6.15
CA VAL A 12 3.82 -2.61 -5.03
C VAL A 12 3.00 -2.77 -3.76
N VAL A 13 3.56 -3.46 -2.75
CA VAL A 13 2.91 -3.63 -1.45
C VAL A 13 3.75 -2.93 -0.40
N ALA A 14 3.14 -2.01 0.34
CA ALA A 14 3.79 -1.33 1.44
C ALA A 14 3.37 -1.98 2.75
N LEU A 15 4.32 -2.58 3.46
CA LEU A 15 4.08 -3.27 4.73
C LEU A 15 4.81 -2.55 5.86
N GLY A 16 4.19 -2.50 7.02
CA GLY A 16 4.81 -1.90 8.20
C GLY A 16 3.78 -1.62 9.27
N CYS A 17 4.22 -0.96 10.33
CA CYS A 17 3.30 -0.48 11.36
C CYS A 17 3.76 0.88 11.89
N ILE A 18 2.78 1.68 12.27
CA ILE A 18 2.99 2.98 12.90
C ILE A 18 2.28 2.93 14.24
N ILE A 19 3.01 3.15 15.31
CA ILE A 19 2.50 3.04 16.67
C ILE A 19 2.31 4.43 17.25
N ARG A 20 1.14 4.67 17.85
CA ARG A 20 0.83 5.95 18.47
C ARG A 20 1.78 6.23 19.63
N GLY A 21 2.40 7.40 19.61
CA GLY A 21 3.22 7.89 20.69
C GLY A 21 2.48 8.95 21.51
N GLU A 22 3.23 9.69 22.31
CA GLU A 22 2.68 10.74 23.18
C GLU A 22 2.35 12.05 22.45
N THR A 23 2.81 12.18 21.20
CA THR A 23 2.63 13.40 20.41
C THR A 23 1.71 13.16 19.23
N LYS A 24 1.31 14.24 18.56
CA LYS A 24 0.53 14.17 17.33
C LYS A 24 1.32 13.69 16.13
N HIS A 25 2.60 13.38 16.31
CA HIS A 25 3.47 12.90 15.25
C HIS A 25 2.92 11.63 14.56
N PHE A 26 2.27 10.77 15.35
CA PHE A 26 1.62 9.56 14.83
C PHE A 26 0.61 9.91 13.72
N ASP A 27 -0.29 10.86 13.99
CA ASP A 27 -1.33 11.22 13.03
C ASP A 27 -0.73 11.81 11.75
N LEU A 28 0.30 12.64 11.90
CA LEU A 28 0.98 13.22 10.76
C LEU A 28 1.67 12.16 9.90
N ILE A 29 2.42 11.26 10.51
CA ILE A 29 3.14 10.20 9.79
C ILE A 29 2.15 9.27 9.08
N ALA A 30 1.07 8.86 9.76
CA ALA A 30 0.08 7.98 9.18
C ALA A 30 -0.61 8.63 7.97
N SER A 31 -0.99 9.90 8.10
CA SER A 31 -1.64 10.64 7.03
C SER A 31 -0.72 10.83 5.82
N GLU A 32 0.52 11.22 6.07
CA GLU A 32 1.49 11.45 4.99
C GLU A 32 1.90 10.16 4.29
N ALA A 33 2.04 9.06 5.03
CA ALA A 33 2.32 7.75 4.44
C ALA A 33 1.18 7.32 3.52
N ALA A 34 -0.06 7.44 3.98
CA ALA A 34 -1.23 7.08 3.19
C ALA A 34 -1.31 7.93 1.91
N SER A 35 -1.12 9.24 2.04
CA SER A 35 -1.15 10.17 0.91
C SER A 35 -0.04 9.87 -0.09
N GLY A 36 1.16 9.59 0.39
CA GLY A 36 2.30 9.28 -0.47
C GLY A 36 2.12 7.99 -1.26
N LEU A 37 1.57 6.95 -0.63
CA LEU A 37 1.29 5.69 -1.30
C LEU A 37 0.21 5.86 -2.37
N GLN A 38 -0.85 6.60 -2.05
CA GLN A 38 -1.90 6.89 -3.01
C GLN A 38 -1.36 7.67 -4.21
N LEU A 39 -0.54 8.68 -3.97
CA LEU A 39 0.08 9.48 -5.02
C LEU A 39 0.95 8.61 -5.93
N ALA A 40 1.72 7.69 -5.35
CA ALA A 40 2.56 6.78 -6.13
C ALA A 40 1.74 5.95 -7.12
N ALA A 41 0.59 5.45 -6.67
CA ALA A 41 -0.31 4.68 -7.54
C ALA A 41 -0.91 5.56 -8.65
N LEU A 42 -1.37 6.75 -8.28
CA LEU A 42 -2.03 7.65 -9.24
C LEU A 42 -1.06 8.15 -10.31
N GLU A 43 0.16 8.51 -9.94
CA GLU A 43 1.13 9.06 -10.88
C GLU A 43 1.75 8.01 -11.80
N THR A 44 1.89 6.77 -11.33
CA THR A 44 2.56 5.72 -12.10
C THR A 44 1.60 4.80 -12.84
N GLY A 45 0.34 4.74 -12.41
CA GLY A 45 -0.61 3.75 -12.91
C GLY A 45 -0.33 2.33 -12.43
N VAL A 46 0.57 2.17 -11.47
CA VAL A 46 0.90 0.88 -10.87
C VAL A 46 0.13 0.73 -9.56
N PRO A 47 -0.61 -0.37 -9.36
CA PRO A 47 -1.33 -0.59 -8.11
C PRO A 47 -0.38 -0.60 -6.91
N VAL A 48 -0.71 0.16 -5.88
CA VAL A 48 0.05 0.21 -4.63
C VAL A 48 -0.90 -0.15 -3.50
N SER A 49 -0.63 -1.26 -2.83
CA SER A 49 -1.47 -1.75 -1.75
C SER A 49 -0.97 -1.24 -0.40
N PHE A 50 -1.92 -0.90 0.46
CA PHE A 50 -1.65 -0.31 1.76
C PHE A 50 -1.74 -1.39 2.84
N GLY A 51 -0.58 -1.88 3.26
CA GLY A 51 -0.49 -2.87 4.34
C GLY A 51 0.15 -2.30 5.60
N LEU A 52 0.03 -0.98 5.80
CA LEU A 52 0.52 -0.34 7.02
C LEU A 52 -0.52 -0.43 8.12
N LEU A 53 -0.11 -0.94 9.28
CA LEU A 53 -0.95 -0.98 10.46
C LEU A 53 -0.76 0.31 11.25
N THR A 54 -1.87 0.91 11.68
CA THR A 54 -1.82 2.06 12.56
C THR A 54 -2.35 1.62 13.92
N LEU A 55 -1.50 1.62 14.92
CA LEU A 55 -1.76 1.01 16.22
C LEU A 55 -1.63 2.01 17.35
N ASP A 56 -2.48 1.87 18.36
CA ASP A 56 -2.32 2.64 19.59
C ASP A 56 -1.22 2.04 20.46
N ARG A 57 -1.07 0.71 20.43
CA ARG A 57 -0.08 -0.03 21.21
C ARG A 57 0.49 -1.17 20.38
N ILE A 58 1.75 -1.52 20.66
CA ILE A 58 2.44 -2.59 19.93
C ILE A 58 1.74 -3.95 20.06
N GLU A 59 1.09 -4.21 21.18
CA GLU A 59 0.39 -5.46 21.43
C GLU A 59 -0.74 -5.71 20.44
N GLN A 60 -1.26 -4.67 19.82
CA GLN A 60 -2.32 -4.77 18.82
C GLN A 60 -1.84 -5.32 17.47
N ALA A 61 -0.53 -5.29 17.23
CA ALA A 61 0.04 -5.74 15.95
C ALA A 61 -0.25 -7.21 15.69
N GLU A 62 -0.13 -8.05 16.71
CA GLU A 62 -0.34 -9.49 16.59
C GLU A 62 -1.74 -9.83 16.11
N ALA A 63 -2.75 -9.15 16.63
CA ALA A 63 -4.14 -9.35 16.23
C ALA A 63 -4.43 -8.92 14.79
N ARG A 64 -3.55 -8.10 14.21
CA ARG A 64 -3.73 -7.54 12.87
C ARG A 64 -2.74 -8.05 11.83
N ILE A 65 -2.00 -9.09 12.17
CA ILE A 65 -0.94 -9.61 11.30
C ILE A 65 -1.49 -10.11 9.96
N GLY A 66 -2.74 -10.58 9.94
CA GLY A 66 -3.40 -11.03 8.73
C GLY A 66 -3.62 -9.93 7.69
N LYS A 67 -3.52 -8.65 8.07
CA LYS A 67 -3.65 -7.53 7.14
C LYS A 67 -2.56 -7.52 6.08
N GLY A 68 -1.38 -8.05 6.40
CA GLY A 68 -0.30 -8.18 5.41
C GLY A 68 -0.70 -9.08 4.26
N ALA A 69 -1.31 -10.24 4.57
CA ALA A 69 -1.79 -11.16 3.54
C ALA A 69 -2.91 -10.55 2.72
N GLU A 70 -3.83 -9.81 3.35
CA GLU A 70 -4.88 -9.08 2.63
C GLU A 70 -4.29 -8.06 1.65
N ALA A 71 -3.29 -7.30 2.08
CA ALA A 71 -2.65 -6.30 1.24
C ALA A 71 -2.01 -6.95 0.01
N VAL A 72 -1.35 -8.09 0.18
CA VAL A 72 -0.74 -8.82 -0.93
C VAL A 72 -1.81 -9.33 -1.90
N ARG A 73 -2.88 -9.94 -1.38
CA ARG A 73 -3.97 -10.43 -2.23
C ARG A 73 -4.61 -9.30 -3.03
N SER A 74 -4.89 -8.18 -2.38
CA SER A 74 -5.46 -7.01 -3.06
C SER A 74 -4.55 -6.50 -4.16
N ALA A 75 -3.24 -6.42 -3.90
CA ALA A 75 -2.27 -5.97 -4.89
C ALA A 75 -2.23 -6.90 -6.10
N LEU A 76 -2.25 -8.21 -5.87
CA LEU A 76 -2.22 -9.20 -6.95
C LEU A 76 -3.50 -9.15 -7.79
N GLU A 77 -4.65 -8.99 -7.15
CA GLU A 77 -5.93 -8.84 -7.85
C GLU A 77 -5.93 -7.58 -8.74
N MET A 78 -5.41 -6.48 -8.22
CA MET A 78 -5.34 -5.23 -8.98
C MET A 78 -4.32 -5.32 -10.12
N ALA A 79 -3.20 -5.99 -9.91
CA ALA A 79 -2.21 -6.21 -10.96
C ALA A 79 -2.81 -7.02 -12.10
N ASP A 80 -3.57 -8.05 -11.79
CA ASP A 80 -4.25 -8.89 -12.77
C ASP A 80 -5.30 -8.08 -13.54
N LEU A 81 -6.12 -7.31 -12.83
CA LEU A 81 -7.12 -6.44 -13.44
C LEU A 81 -6.47 -5.44 -14.40
N PHE A 82 -5.39 -4.80 -13.98
CA PHE A 82 -4.70 -3.82 -14.81
C PHE A 82 -4.08 -4.46 -16.04
N ALA A 83 -3.58 -5.68 -15.92
CA ALA A 83 -3.07 -6.42 -17.07
C ALA A 83 -4.18 -6.69 -18.10
N HIS A 84 -5.36 -7.06 -17.63
CA HIS A 84 -6.51 -7.27 -18.50
C HIS A 84 -6.97 -5.97 -19.17
N LEU A 85 -6.96 -4.87 -18.45
CA LEU A 85 -7.33 -3.56 -19.00
C LEU A 85 -6.35 -3.12 -20.08
N ARG A 86 -5.04 -3.32 -19.85
CA ARG A 86 -4.02 -2.99 -20.86
C ARG A 86 -4.18 -3.86 -22.12
N ALA A 87 -4.44 -5.15 -21.95
CA ALA A 87 -4.66 -6.04 -23.08
C ALA A 87 -5.90 -5.64 -23.88
N ALA A 88 -6.98 -5.25 -23.21
CA ALA A 88 -8.20 -4.78 -23.87
C ALA A 88 -7.96 -3.46 -24.62
N ALA A 89 -7.19 -2.55 -24.02
CA ALA A 89 -6.89 -1.26 -24.64
C ALA A 89 -6.00 -1.40 -25.87
N ALA A 90 -5.19 -2.45 -25.94
CA ALA A 90 -4.29 -2.71 -27.06
C ALA A 90 -5.01 -3.27 -28.29
N ARG A 91 -6.26 -3.66 -28.16
CA ARG A 91 -7.09 -4.15 -29.27
C ARG A 91 -7.77 -2.97 -29.97
#